data_d95e295f455128cce0e1d94e0d446f5c
#
_entry.id   d95e295f455128cce0e1d94e0d446f5c
#
_cell.length_a   1.000
_cell.length_b   1.000
_cell.length_c   1.000
_cell.angle_alpha   90.00
_cell.angle_beta   90.00
_cell.angle_gamma   90.00
#
_symmetry.space_group_name_H-M   'P 1'
#
loop_
_entity.id
_entity.type
_entity.pdbx_description
1 polymer ?
#
loop_
_entity_poly.entity_id
_entity_poly.type
_entity_poly.pdbx_seq_one_letter_code
_entity_poly.pdbx_strand_id
1 'polypeptide(L)'
;PVTTYGMSEDAKIRAINVQPDNGKMRFTVRRCNRVTGECLPDLPVVLNLPGEHNVLNALSAIGIAQTLNIPDEAVLKALANFKGVGRRFQNYGDVALQCGGSFTVIDDYGHHPVEMAATLAAARGAYPGRRLLLAFQPHRYSRTRDCFEDFVKVLGQADMVLLGEVYAAGEEPIVAADSRALMRALRVAGKVEPYFVEQVADFPAAVHRVARAGDVVICMGAGTIGAIPAKLAAGEGREENQEASNIAGKGDAA
;
A
#
# COMPACT_ATOMS: atom_id res chain seq x y z
N PRO A 1 -19.06 -27.49 11.43
CA PRO A 1 -18.27 -26.90 12.51
C PRO A 1 -17.55 -25.63 12.00
N VAL A 2 -17.49 -24.59 12.85
CA VAL A 2 -16.84 -23.30 12.53
C VAL A 2 -15.51 -23.21 13.29
N THR A 3 -14.43 -22.80 12.63
CA THR A 3 -13.17 -22.44 13.25
C THR A 3 -13.00 -20.93 13.16
N THR A 4 -12.87 -20.27 14.30
CA THR A 4 -12.58 -18.85 14.38
C THR A 4 -11.07 -18.61 14.37
N TYR A 5 -10.64 -17.52 13.74
CA TYR A 5 -9.25 -17.08 13.79
C TYR A 5 -9.18 -15.56 13.98
N GLY A 6 -8.11 -15.10 14.60
CA GLY A 6 -7.93 -13.68 14.88
C GLY A 6 -6.92 -13.39 15.98
N MET A 7 -6.96 -12.18 16.52
CA MET A 7 -6.14 -11.75 17.65
C MET A 7 -6.92 -11.77 18.98
N SER A 8 -8.23 -11.88 18.91
CA SER A 8 -9.14 -11.90 20.05
C SER A 8 -8.95 -13.18 20.89
N GLU A 9 -9.29 -13.11 22.19
CA GLU A 9 -9.05 -14.22 23.15
C GLU A 9 -9.90 -15.46 22.88
N ASP A 10 -11.04 -15.27 22.26
CA ASP A 10 -11.99 -16.32 21.91
C ASP A 10 -11.65 -17.04 20.58
N ALA A 11 -10.67 -16.51 19.81
CA ALA A 11 -10.25 -17.12 18.56
C ALA A 11 -9.55 -18.47 18.80
N LYS A 12 -10.00 -19.52 18.12
CA LYS A 12 -9.41 -20.88 18.22
C LYS A 12 -8.03 -20.98 17.58
N ILE A 13 -7.78 -20.16 16.55
CA ILE A 13 -6.46 -19.94 15.95
C ILE A 13 -6.12 -18.50 16.20
N ARG A 14 -5.29 -18.25 17.20
CA ARG A 14 -5.02 -16.90 17.70
C ARG A 14 -3.58 -16.47 17.46
N ALA A 15 -3.39 -15.29 16.86
CA ALA A 15 -2.09 -14.65 16.85
C ALA A 15 -1.88 -13.83 18.13
N ILE A 16 -0.71 -14.01 18.74
CA ILE A 16 -0.22 -13.26 19.90
C ILE A 16 1.20 -12.76 19.63
N ASN A 17 1.67 -11.78 20.39
CA ASN A 17 3.01 -11.19 20.26
C ASN A 17 3.29 -10.69 18.83
N VAL A 18 2.30 -10.08 18.21
CA VAL A 18 2.37 -9.58 16.84
C VAL A 18 3.26 -8.34 16.80
N GLN A 19 4.33 -8.40 16.00
CA GLN A 19 5.31 -7.32 15.89
C GLN A 19 5.79 -7.15 14.45
N PRO A 20 5.94 -5.91 13.94
CA PRO A 20 6.63 -5.64 12.69
C PRO A 20 8.14 -5.87 12.83
N ASP A 21 8.76 -6.40 11.78
CA ASP A 21 10.20 -6.67 11.73
C ASP A 21 10.74 -6.47 10.30
N ASN A 22 11.25 -5.29 9.99
CA ASN A 22 11.92 -4.97 8.72
C ASN A 22 11.12 -5.41 7.48
N GLY A 23 9.87 -4.97 7.37
CA GLY A 23 8.97 -5.31 6.25
C GLY A 23 8.33 -6.69 6.34
N LYS A 24 8.49 -7.38 7.46
CA LYS A 24 7.87 -8.67 7.79
C LYS A 24 7.02 -8.54 9.05
N MET A 25 6.26 -9.59 9.37
CA MET A 25 5.59 -9.72 10.66
C MET A 25 6.12 -10.95 11.40
N ARG A 26 6.36 -10.79 12.70
CA ARG A 26 6.64 -11.91 13.64
C ARG A 26 5.48 -12.03 14.61
N PHE A 27 5.02 -13.25 14.82
CA PHE A 27 3.96 -13.55 15.78
C PHE A 27 3.99 -15.00 16.20
N THR A 28 3.27 -15.31 17.26
CA THR A 28 3.07 -16.70 17.72
C THR A 28 1.61 -17.10 17.50
N VAL A 29 1.36 -18.28 16.99
CA VAL A 29 0.01 -18.81 16.78
C VAL A 29 -0.31 -19.88 17.81
N ARG A 30 -1.36 -19.65 18.62
CA ARG A 30 -2.01 -20.65 19.48
C ARG A 30 -3.11 -21.35 18.73
N ARG A 31 -3.16 -22.67 18.82
CA ARG A 31 -4.09 -23.50 18.05
C ARG A 31 -4.65 -24.61 18.91
N CYS A 32 -5.97 -24.85 18.79
CA CYS A 32 -6.57 -26.03 19.39
C CYS A 32 -7.10 -26.98 18.30
N ASN A 33 -6.91 -28.29 18.53
CA ASN A 33 -7.47 -29.30 17.65
C ASN A 33 -9.01 -29.24 17.74
N ARG A 34 -9.66 -29.20 16.59
CA ARG A 34 -11.13 -29.05 16.49
C ARG A 34 -11.87 -30.34 16.87
N VAL A 35 -11.23 -31.50 16.73
CA VAL A 35 -11.85 -32.80 16.95
C VAL A 35 -11.67 -33.23 18.40
N THR A 36 -10.43 -33.10 18.92
CA THR A 36 -10.09 -33.57 20.28
C THR A 36 -10.22 -32.48 21.34
N GLY A 37 -10.22 -31.22 20.95
CA GLY A 37 -10.16 -30.07 21.88
C GLY A 37 -8.77 -29.83 22.45
N GLU A 38 -7.76 -30.61 22.10
CA GLU A 38 -6.38 -30.45 22.57
C GLU A 38 -5.74 -29.25 21.92
N CYS A 39 -4.98 -28.47 22.69
CA CYS A 39 -4.17 -27.37 22.17
C CYS A 39 -2.84 -27.91 21.67
N LEU A 40 -2.49 -27.53 20.45
CA LEU A 40 -1.20 -27.83 19.84
C LEU A 40 -0.11 -26.91 20.43
N PRO A 41 1.17 -27.28 20.31
CA PRO A 41 2.26 -26.39 20.67
C PRO A 41 2.14 -25.03 19.97
N ASP A 42 2.54 -23.97 20.66
CA ASP A 42 2.61 -22.63 20.11
C ASP A 42 3.54 -22.62 18.88
N LEU A 43 3.08 -22.01 17.79
CA LEU A 43 3.77 -21.96 16.51
C LEU A 43 4.39 -20.57 16.28
N PRO A 44 5.72 -20.41 16.36
CA PRO A 44 6.38 -19.14 16.03
C PRO A 44 6.40 -18.94 14.51
N VAL A 45 5.84 -17.84 14.04
CA VAL A 45 5.69 -17.54 12.61
C VAL A 45 6.48 -16.29 12.23
N VAL A 46 7.20 -16.38 11.13
CA VAL A 46 7.74 -15.22 10.38
C VAL A 46 6.97 -15.15 9.06
N LEU A 47 6.20 -14.10 8.88
CA LEU A 47 5.48 -13.82 7.65
C LEU A 47 6.25 -12.79 6.84
N ASN A 48 6.58 -13.12 5.60
CA ASN A 48 7.32 -12.23 4.70
C ASN A 48 6.41 -11.17 4.03
N LEU A 49 5.49 -10.60 4.81
CA LEU A 49 4.62 -9.49 4.42
C LEU A 49 4.44 -8.56 5.64
N PRO A 50 4.38 -7.24 5.45
CA PRO A 50 4.08 -6.30 6.52
C PRO A 50 2.57 -6.19 6.78
N GLY A 51 2.22 -5.76 7.99
CA GLY A 51 0.87 -5.36 8.37
C GLY A 51 0.04 -6.46 9.05
N GLU A 52 -0.71 -6.05 10.06
CA GLU A 52 -1.56 -6.96 10.86
C GLU A 52 -2.67 -7.64 10.03
N HIS A 53 -3.18 -6.96 9.00
CA HIS A 53 -4.15 -7.58 8.08
C HIS A 53 -3.57 -8.81 7.37
N ASN A 54 -2.27 -8.83 7.07
CA ASN A 54 -1.61 -9.99 6.51
C ASN A 54 -1.38 -11.11 7.55
N VAL A 55 -1.24 -10.76 8.83
CA VAL A 55 -1.28 -11.76 9.92
C VAL A 55 -2.64 -12.46 9.94
N LEU A 56 -3.75 -11.71 9.86
CA LEU A 56 -5.09 -12.30 9.78
C LEU A 56 -5.25 -13.21 8.54
N ASN A 57 -4.75 -12.79 7.39
CA ASN A 57 -4.73 -13.61 6.18
C ASN A 57 -3.92 -14.91 6.39
N ALA A 58 -2.74 -14.82 7.03
CA ALA A 58 -1.91 -15.99 7.34
C ALA A 58 -2.59 -16.94 8.30
N LEU A 59 -3.33 -16.44 9.31
CA LEU A 59 -4.10 -17.30 10.24
C LEU A 59 -5.15 -18.14 9.50
N SER A 60 -5.80 -17.60 8.48
CA SER A 60 -6.75 -18.36 7.66
C SER A 60 -6.06 -19.51 6.92
N ALA A 61 -4.90 -19.25 6.33
CA ALA A 61 -4.09 -20.25 5.66
C ALA A 61 -3.60 -21.34 6.62
N ILE A 62 -3.15 -20.96 7.83
CA ILE A 62 -2.75 -21.89 8.89
C ILE A 62 -3.94 -22.77 9.30
N GLY A 63 -5.14 -22.20 9.43
CA GLY A 63 -6.35 -22.95 9.75
C GLY A 63 -6.74 -23.98 8.70
N ILE A 64 -6.61 -23.64 7.43
CA ILE A 64 -6.81 -24.55 6.31
C ILE A 64 -5.74 -25.65 6.33
N ALA A 65 -4.47 -25.29 6.50
CA ALA A 65 -3.36 -26.23 6.56
C ALA A 65 -3.55 -27.24 7.70
N GLN A 66 -3.97 -26.78 8.88
CA GLN A 66 -4.31 -27.66 10.01
C GLN A 66 -5.45 -28.63 9.66
N THR A 67 -6.48 -28.17 8.97
CA THR A 67 -7.62 -29.01 8.56
C THR A 67 -7.20 -30.07 7.54
N LEU A 68 -6.23 -29.75 6.70
CA LEU A 68 -5.67 -30.67 5.69
C LEU A 68 -4.49 -31.49 6.19
N ASN A 69 -4.13 -31.41 7.48
CA ASN A 69 -2.99 -32.08 8.08
C ASN A 69 -1.65 -31.78 7.39
N ILE A 70 -1.47 -30.56 6.90
CA ILE A 70 -0.19 -30.11 6.33
C ILE A 70 0.81 -29.89 7.48
N PRO A 71 2.04 -30.44 7.40
CA PRO A 71 3.05 -30.25 8.43
C PRO A 71 3.39 -28.78 8.69
N ASP A 72 3.54 -28.41 9.97
CA ASP A 72 3.87 -27.04 10.39
C ASP A 72 5.14 -26.50 9.72
N GLU A 73 6.15 -27.33 9.54
CA GLU A 73 7.40 -26.94 8.87
C GLU A 73 7.15 -26.45 7.42
N ALA A 74 6.27 -27.13 6.68
CA ALA A 74 5.90 -26.72 5.33
C ALA A 74 5.16 -25.37 5.33
N VAL A 75 4.26 -25.18 6.29
CA VAL A 75 3.50 -23.92 6.47
C VAL A 75 4.45 -22.77 6.81
N LEU A 76 5.34 -22.95 7.78
CA LEU A 76 6.33 -21.95 8.19
C LEU A 76 7.25 -21.55 7.04
N LYS A 77 7.75 -22.55 6.28
CA LYS A 77 8.58 -22.33 5.10
C LYS A 77 7.83 -21.53 4.03
N ALA A 78 6.56 -21.87 3.78
CA ALA A 78 5.74 -21.17 2.81
C ALA A 78 5.52 -19.69 3.20
N LEU A 79 5.13 -19.41 4.46
CA LEU A 79 4.88 -18.06 4.96
C LEU A 79 6.16 -17.20 4.97
N ALA A 80 7.30 -17.78 5.35
CA ALA A 80 8.59 -17.09 5.36
C ALA A 80 9.10 -16.73 3.96
N ASN A 81 8.70 -17.46 2.93
CA ASN A 81 9.13 -17.24 1.54
C ASN A 81 8.04 -16.63 0.65
N PHE A 82 6.84 -16.41 1.17
CA PHE A 82 5.73 -15.87 0.40
C PHE A 82 6.04 -14.42 -0.02
N LYS A 83 6.03 -14.17 -1.32
CA LYS A 83 6.37 -12.85 -1.88
C LYS A 83 5.15 -11.94 -2.08
N GLY A 84 3.99 -12.35 -1.57
CA GLY A 84 2.74 -11.63 -1.75
C GLY A 84 2.04 -11.95 -3.07
N VAL A 85 0.96 -11.25 -3.31
CA VAL A 85 0.20 -11.23 -4.56
C VAL A 85 0.48 -9.91 -5.24
N GLY A 86 0.50 -9.87 -6.56
CA GLY A 86 0.67 -8.64 -7.31
C GLY A 86 -0.31 -7.55 -6.85
N ARG A 87 0.16 -6.34 -6.74
CA ARG A 87 -0.61 -5.20 -6.27
C ARG A 87 -1.16 -5.33 -4.83
N ARG A 88 -0.44 -6.03 -3.94
CA ARG A 88 -0.71 -6.12 -2.50
C ARG A 88 0.56 -5.81 -1.74
N PHE A 89 0.76 -4.54 -1.41
CA PHE A 89 2.00 -3.99 -0.84
C PHE A 89 3.24 -4.42 -1.63
N GLN A 90 3.11 -4.43 -2.95
CA GLN A 90 4.18 -4.88 -3.85
C GLN A 90 5.28 -3.82 -3.93
N ASN A 91 6.49 -4.19 -3.54
CA ASN A 91 7.65 -3.30 -3.61
C ASN A 91 8.30 -3.38 -5.01
N TYR A 92 8.42 -2.22 -5.67
CA TYR A 92 9.08 -2.05 -6.97
C TYR A 92 10.53 -1.58 -6.84
N GLY A 93 11.02 -1.41 -5.61
CA GLY A 93 12.39 -0.95 -5.34
C GLY A 93 12.52 0.56 -5.23
N ASP A 94 13.77 1.01 -5.26
CA ASP A 94 14.12 2.41 -5.10
C ASP A 94 14.32 3.09 -6.46
N VAL A 95 13.71 4.24 -6.62
CA VAL A 95 13.77 5.08 -7.82
C VAL A 95 14.64 6.31 -7.52
N ALA A 96 15.67 6.52 -8.31
CA ALA A 96 16.59 7.64 -8.13
C ALA A 96 15.92 8.99 -8.47
N LEU A 97 16.22 10.02 -7.68
CA LEU A 97 15.86 11.41 -7.94
C LEU A 97 16.96 12.11 -8.73
N GLN A 98 16.60 13.10 -9.57
CA GLN A 98 17.58 13.91 -10.30
C GLN A 98 18.46 14.75 -9.38
N CYS A 99 17.90 15.25 -8.27
CA CYS A 99 18.61 16.03 -7.26
C CYS A 99 19.47 15.20 -6.30
N GLY A 100 19.59 13.89 -6.53
CA GLY A 100 20.31 12.94 -5.66
C GLY A 100 19.41 12.24 -4.64
N GLY A 101 19.82 11.05 -4.24
CA GLY A 101 19.04 10.14 -3.40
C GLY A 101 17.96 9.39 -4.17
N SER A 102 17.07 8.71 -3.45
CA SER A 102 16.02 7.87 -4.02
C SER A 102 14.77 7.86 -3.14
N PHE A 103 13.65 7.41 -3.70
CA PHE A 103 12.42 7.08 -2.98
C PHE A 103 12.01 5.63 -3.30
N THR A 104 11.35 4.97 -2.36
CA THR A 104 10.84 3.60 -2.54
C THR A 104 9.45 3.63 -3.16
N VAL A 105 9.16 2.74 -4.12
CA VAL A 105 7.85 2.64 -4.78
C VAL A 105 7.13 1.38 -4.33
N ILE A 106 5.89 1.56 -3.87
CA ILE A 106 4.96 0.49 -3.46
C ILE A 106 3.69 0.57 -4.32
N ASP A 107 3.20 -0.59 -4.79
CA ASP A 107 1.89 -0.72 -5.42
C ASP A 107 0.92 -1.45 -4.51
N ASP A 108 -0.29 -0.90 -4.36
CA ASP A 108 -1.36 -1.55 -3.62
C ASP A 108 -2.72 -1.40 -4.34
N TYR A 109 -3.49 -2.47 -4.37
CA TYR A 109 -4.81 -2.49 -4.99
C TYR A 109 -5.89 -1.82 -4.13
N GLY A 110 -5.57 -1.45 -2.89
CA GLY A 110 -6.47 -0.85 -1.92
C GLY A 110 -7.28 0.31 -2.53
N HIS A 111 -8.57 0.21 -2.45
CA HIS A 111 -9.51 1.17 -3.02
C HIS A 111 -10.73 1.42 -2.11
N HIS A 112 -10.77 0.78 -0.96
CA HIS A 112 -11.72 1.03 0.12
C HIS A 112 -10.98 1.66 1.32
N PRO A 113 -11.54 2.64 2.03
CA PRO A 113 -10.86 3.34 3.14
C PRO A 113 -10.24 2.41 4.18
N VAL A 114 -10.90 1.29 4.50
CA VAL A 114 -10.38 0.28 5.46
C VAL A 114 -9.12 -0.40 4.94
N GLU A 115 -9.10 -0.79 3.66
CA GLU A 115 -7.90 -1.38 3.02
C GLU A 115 -6.75 -0.36 2.98
N MET A 116 -7.06 0.89 2.60
CA MET A 116 -6.09 1.98 2.55
C MET A 116 -5.47 2.26 3.92
N ALA A 117 -6.28 2.31 4.97
CA ALA A 117 -5.79 2.50 6.35
C ALA A 117 -4.84 1.37 6.77
N ALA A 118 -5.17 0.11 6.45
CA ALA A 118 -4.32 -1.04 6.73
C ALA A 118 -2.98 -0.97 5.98
N THR A 119 -3.00 -0.57 4.70
CA THR A 119 -1.79 -0.41 3.87
C THR A 119 -0.91 0.74 4.38
N LEU A 120 -1.50 1.90 4.74
CA LEU A 120 -0.74 3.02 5.30
C LEU A 120 -0.11 2.66 6.66
N ALA A 121 -0.85 1.96 7.53
CA ALA A 121 -0.31 1.46 8.79
C ALA A 121 0.84 0.45 8.57
N ALA A 122 0.70 -0.46 7.60
CA ALA A 122 1.76 -1.39 7.22
C ALA A 122 3.01 -0.65 6.72
N ALA A 123 2.82 0.41 5.91
CA ALA A 123 3.92 1.25 5.41
C ALA A 123 4.63 1.99 6.55
N ARG A 124 3.90 2.55 7.52
CA ARG A 124 4.49 3.16 8.72
C ARG A 124 5.32 2.16 9.52
N GLY A 125 4.84 0.93 9.68
CA GLY A 125 5.58 -0.14 10.37
C GLY A 125 6.79 -0.66 9.60
N ALA A 126 6.71 -0.76 8.26
CA ALA A 126 7.81 -1.23 7.43
C ALA A 126 8.90 -0.17 7.19
N TYR A 127 8.52 1.12 7.23
CA TYR A 127 9.40 2.26 6.94
C TYR A 127 9.30 3.34 8.03
N PRO A 128 9.73 3.05 9.26
CA PRO A 128 9.58 3.98 10.38
C PRO A 128 10.32 5.29 10.11
N GLY A 129 9.65 6.42 10.42
CA GLY A 129 10.22 7.77 10.26
C GLY A 129 10.31 8.30 8.83
N ARG A 130 9.98 7.49 7.81
CA ARG A 130 9.97 7.95 6.41
C ARG A 130 8.65 8.64 6.08
N ARG A 131 8.70 9.66 5.23
CA ARG A 131 7.53 10.37 4.71
C ARG A 131 6.77 9.46 3.74
N LEU A 132 5.44 9.35 3.90
CA LEU A 132 4.55 8.62 3.01
C LEU A 132 3.89 9.58 2.01
N LEU A 133 4.20 9.41 0.73
CA LEU A 133 3.54 10.06 -0.37
C LEU A 133 2.53 9.08 -0.99
N LEU A 134 1.25 9.41 -0.89
CA LEU A 134 0.17 8.59 -1.42
C LEU A 134 -0.27 9.12 -2.78
N ALA A 135 -0.05 8.35 -3.84
CA ALA A 135 -0.63 8.56 -5.16
C ALA A 135 -1.89 7.70 -5.26
N PHE A 136 -3.06 8.34 -5.24
CA PHE A 136 -4.35 7.63 -5.14
C PHE A 136 -5.29 7.96 -6.29
N GLN A 137 -5.91 6.92 -6.85
CA GLN A 137 -7.02 7.06 -7.80
C GLN A 137 -8.28 6.46 -7.19
N PRO A 138 -9.30 7.27 -6.85
CA PRO A 138 -10.58 6.75 -6.40
C PRO A 138 -11.21 5.86 -7.48
N HIS A 139 -11.93 4.83 -7.05
CA HIS A 139 -12.55 3.86 -7.95
C HIS A 139 -14.04 3.79 -7.70
N ARG A 140 -14.84 4.20 -8.70
CA ARG A 140 -16.30 4.38 -8.72
C ARG A 140 -16.78 5.62 -7.98
N TYR A 141 -17.67 6.34 -8.61
CA TYR A 141 -18.35 7.50 -8.02
C TYR A 141 -19.25 7.10 -6.85
N SER A 142 -19.96 5.97 -6.95
CA SER A 142 -20.82 5.45 -5.87
C SER A 142 -20.01 5.21 -4.59
N ARG A 143 -18.86 4.53 -4.67
CA ARG A 143 -18.01 4.31 -3.50
C ARG A 143 -17.43 5.62 -2.95
N THR A 144 -17.02 6.52 -3.83
CA THR A 144 -16.49 7.83 -3.42
C THR A 144 -17.54 8.61 -2.63
N ARG A 145 -18.81 8.56 -3.04
CA ARG A 145 -19.94 9.13 -2.31
C ARG A 145 -20.19 8.43 -0.96
N ASP A 146 -20.32 7.11 -1.00
CA ASP A 146 -20.77 6.33 0.16
C ASP A 146 -19.75 6.28 1.29
N CYS A 147 -18.45 6.38 0.95
CA CYS A 147 -17.34 6.38 1.90
C CYS A 147 -16.62 7.73 1.97
N PHE A 148 -17.26 8.84 1.60
CA PHE A 148 -16.61 10.14 1.40
C PHE A 148 -15.81 10.61 2.62
N GLU A 149 -16.46 10.63 3.80
CA GLU A 149 -15.81 11.05 5.05
C GLU A 149 -14.67 10.11 5.46
N ASP A 150 -14.82 8.82 5.21
CA ASP A 150 -13.79 7.84 5.52
C ASP A 150 -12.59 7.99 4.58
N PHE A 151 -12.81 8.36 3.30
CA PHE A 151 -11.72 8.76 2.41
C PHE A 151 -10.99 9.99 2.92
N VAL A 152 -11.69 11.03 3.37
CA VAL A 152 -11.05 12.22 3.93
C VAL A 152 -10.20 11.86 5.15
N LYS A 153 -10.70 11.00 6.04
CA LYS A 153 -9.97 10.53 7.23
C LYS A 153 -8.71 9.75 6.85
N VAL A 154 -8.82 8.79 5.92
CA VAL A 154 -7.69 7.91 5.57
C VAL A 154 -6.64 8.63 4.74
N LEU A 155 -7.04 9.46 3.78
CA LEU A 155 -6.11 10.26 2.99
C LEU A 155 -5.30 11.23 3.86
N GLY A 156 -5.93 11.78 4.92
CA GLY A 156 -5.26 12.62 5.91
C GLY A 156 -4.23 11.89 6.80
N GLN A 157 -4.00 10.59 6.65
CA GLN A 157 -2.94 9.84 7.33
C GLN A 157 -1.60 9.84 6.57
N ALA A 158 -1.63 10.20 5.30
CA ALA A 158 -0.43 10.37 4.49
C ALA A 158 0.21 11.75 4.75
N ASP A 159 1.52 11.88 4.51
CA ASP A 159 2.23 13.15 4.64
C ASP A 159 2.10 14.01 3.39
N MET A 160 1.77 13.39 2.25
CA MET A 160 1.50 14.03 0.97
C MET A 160 0.50 13.19 0.18
N VAL A 161 -0.44 13.83 -0.51
CA VAL A 161 -1.44 13.15 -1.36
C VAL A 161 -1.41 13.71 -2.77
N LEU A 162 -1.16 12.85 -3.74
CA LEU A 162 -1.45 13.07 -5.16
C LEU A 162 -2.77 12.38 -5.47
N LEU A 163 -3.79 13.14 -5.84
CA LEU A 163 -5.14 12.62 -6.06
C LEU A 163 -5.50 12.70 -7.55
N GLY A 164 -5.71 11.53 -8.16
CA GLY A 164 -6.16 11.42 -9.55
C GLY A 164 -7.67 11.56 -9.69
N GLU A 165 -8.15 11.74 -10.92
CA GLU A 165 -9.58 11.71 -11.21
C GLU A 165 -10.18 10.32 -10.94
N VAL A 166 -11.46 10.30 -10.57
CA VAL A 166 -12.18 9.05 -10.27
C VAL A 166 -12.17 8.12 -11.48
N TYR A 167 -11.73 6.89 -11.30
CA TYR A 167 -11.94 5.84 -12.29
C TYR A 167 -13.40 5.39 -12.23
N ALA A 168 -14.17 5.73 -13.27
CA ALA A 168 -15.62 5.56 -13.27
C ALA A 168 -16.07 4.09 -13.22
N ALA A 169 -15.31 3.16 -13.82
CA ALA A 169 -15.67 1.73 -13.92
C ALA A 169 -17.09 1.49 -14.50
N GLY A 170 -17.47 2.31 -15.47
CA GLY A 170 -18.77 2.24 -16.13
C GLY A 170 -19.91 2.98 -15.43
N GLU A 171 -19.63 3.69 -14.33
CA GLU A 171 -20.64 4.53 -13.67
C GLU A 171 -20.69 5.93 -14.29
N GLU A 172 -21.86 6.54 -14.27
CA GLU A 172 -22.04 7.96 -14.59
C GLU A 172 -21.51 8.84 -13.43
N PRO A 173 -20.99 10.04 -13.73
CA PRO A 173 -20.53 10.97 -12.70
C PRO A 173 -21.64 11.31 -11.69
N ILE A 174 -21.26 11.30 -10.39
CA ILE A 174 -22.16 11.68 -9.29
C ILE A 174 -21.70 13.04 -8.76
N VAL A 175 -22.60 14.01 -8.70
CA VAL A 175 -22.31 15.35 -8.18
C VAL A 175 -21.74 15.27 -6.76
N ALA A 176 -20.66 16.02 -6.52
CA ALA A 176 -19.94 16.08 -5.25
C ALA A 176 -19.27 14.74 -4.79
N ALA A 177 -19.22 13.73 -5.67
CA ALA A 177 -18.53 12.47 -5.43
C ALA A 177 -17.28 12.33 -6.31
N ASP A 178 -16.67 13.43 -6.68
CA ASP A 178 -15.47 13.51 -7.50
C ASP A 178 -14.20 13.78 -6.65
N SER A 179 -13.06 13.67 -7.28
CA SER A 179 -11.77 13.91 -6.63
C SER A 179 -11.58 15.38 -6.22
N ARG A 180 -12.21 16.33 -6.93
CA ARG A 180 -12.14 17.75 -6.58
C ARG A 180 -12.93 18.05 -5.30
N ALA A 181 -14.05 17.33 -5.07
CA ALA A 181 -14.78 17.40 -3.81
C ALA A 181 -13.94 16.83 -2.63
N LEU A 182 -13.29 15.67 -2.84
CA LEU A 182 -12.36 15.11 -1.84
C LEU A 182 -11.22 16.07 -1.51
N MET A 183 -10.61 16.72 -2.53
CA MET A 183 -9.57 17.72 -2.31
C MET A 183 -10.03 18.89 -1.45
N ARG A 184 -11.22 19.44 -1.75
CA ARG A 184 -11.78 20.54 -0.95
C ARG A 184 -11.97 20.12 0.51
N ALA A 185 -12.52 18.91 0.73
CA ALA A 185 -12.73 18.39 2.07
C ALA A 185 -11.39 18.12 2.81
N LEU A 186 -10.37 17.61 2.13
CA LEU A 186 -9.02 17.42 2.70
C LEU A 186 -8.39 18.75 3.14
N ARG A 187 -8.51 19.82 2.31
CA ARG A 187 -8.03 21.16 2.66
C ARG A 187 -8.75 21.72 3.88
N VAL A 188 -10.08 21.55 3.93
CA VAL A 188 -10.88 21.97 5.10
C VAL A 188 -10.47 21.20 6.36
N ALA A 189 -10.17 19.91 6.24
CA ALA A 189 -9.68 19.10 7.36
C ALA A 189 -8.28 19.50 7.83
N GLY A 190 -7.50 20.21 7.01
CA GLY A 190 -6.22 20.84 7.38
C GLY A 190 -5.08 19.89 7.74
N LYS A 191 -5.21 18.59 7.41
CA LYS A 191 -4.20 17.59 7.77
C LYS A 191 -3.11 17.42 6.71
N VAL A 192 -3.47 17.55 5.45
CA VAL A 192 -2.60 17.40 4.30
C VAL A 192 -3.05 18.30 3.17
N GLU A 193 -2.10 18.92 2.44
CA GLU A 193 -2.41 19.66 1.21
C GLU A 193 -2.37 18.68 0.02
N PRO A 194 -3.52 18.38 -0.60
CA PRO A 194 -3.55 17.45 -1.72
C PRO A 194 -3.15 18.15 -3.03
N TYR A 195 -2.43 17.44 -3.89
CA TYR A 195 -2.13 17.85 -5.26
C TYR A 195 -3.00 17.06 -6.24
N PHE A 196 -3.70 17.73 -7.13
CA PHE A 196 -4.55 17.10 -8.14
C PHE A 196 -3.75 16.71 -9.39
N VAL A 197 -3.93 15.49 -9.85
CA VAL A 197 -3.36 14.97 -11.09
C VAL A 197 -4.50 14.63 -12.05
N GLU A 198 -4.68 15.44 -13.08
CA GLU A 198 -5.83 15.34 -13.96
C GLU A 198 -5.80 14.06 -14.80
N GLN A 199 -4.66 13.75 -15.40
CA GLN A 199 -4.48 12.55 -16.20
C GLN A 199 -3.60 11.53 -15.45
N VAL A 200 -4.00 10.24 -15.48
CA VAL A 200 -3.20 9.19 -14.83
C VAL A 200 -1.79 9.10 -15.41
N ALA A 201 -1.63 9.42 -16.69
CA ALA A 201 -0.32 9.44 -17.34
C ALA A 201 0.66 10.45 -16.72
N ASP A 202 0.15 11.49 -16.07
CA ASP A 202 0.98 12.56 -15.48
C ASP A 202 1.48 12.23 -14.07
N PHE A 203 1.00 11.13 -13.46
CA PHE A 203 1.45 10.74 -12.12
C PHE A 203 2.97 10.57 -12.00
N PRO A 204 3.71 9.95 -12.95
CA PRO A 204 5.15 9.85 -12.83
C PRO A 204 5.83 11.21 -12.70
N ALA A 205 5.49 12.18 -13.55
CA ALA A 205 6.01 13.54 -13.49
C ALA A 205 5.60 14.26 -12.20
N ALA A 206 4.32 14.11 -11.78
CA ALA A 206 3.82 14.70 -10.54
C ALA A 206 4.56 14.13 -9.31
N VAL A 207 4.81 12.80 -9.27
CA VAL A 207 5.59 12.17 -8.21
C VAL A 207 7.01 12.74 -8.17
N HIS A 208 7.73 12.77 -9.31
CA HIS A 208 9.10 13.30 -9.36
C HIS A 208 9.20 14.76 -8.92
N ARG A 209 8.15 15.56 -9.14
CA ARG A 209 8.10 16.98 -8.73
C ARG A 209 8.02 17.17 -7.22
N VAL A 210 7.35 16.26 -6.49
CA VAL A 210 7.08 16.42 -5.05
C VAL A 210 7.81 15.43 -4.15
N ALA A 211 8.33 14.35 -4.71
CA ALA A 211 9.06 13.33 -3.97
C ALA A 211 10.42 13.85 -3.47
N ARG A 212 10.85 13.37 -2.33
CA ARG A 212 12.13 13.70 -1.67
C ARG A 212 12.92 12.43 -1.42
N ALA A 213 14.22 12.59 -1.26
CA ALA A 213 15.08 11.48 -0.85
C ALA A 213 14.57 10.87 0.47
N GLY A 214 14.45 9.56 0.48
CA GLY A 214 13.93 8.82 1.63
C GLY A 214 12.41 8.66 1.68
N ASP A 215 11.63 9.23 0.75
CA ASP A 215 10.17 9.02 0.71
C ASP A 215 9.79 7.57 0.41
N VAL A 216 8.59 7.20 0.85
CA VAL A 216 7.89 6.00 0.37
C VAL A 216 6.69 6.45 -0.44
N VAL A 217 6.72 6.20 -1.73
CA VAL A 217 5.63 6.51 -2.67
C VAL A 217 4.74 5.28 -2.79
N ILE A 218 3.47 5.42 -2.40
CA ILE A 218 2.48 4.35 -2.46
C ILE A 218 1.49 4.71 -3.57
N CYS A 219 1.50 3.93 -4.66
CA CYS A 219 0.48 4.03 -5.71
C CYS A 219 -0.68 3.12 -5.34
N MET A 220 -1.87 3.67 -5.17
CA MET A 220 -3.01 2.94 -4.62
C MET A 220 -4.28 3.17 -5.42
N GLY A 221 -5.02 2.08 -5.67
CA GLY A 221 -6.30 2.10 -6.36
C GLY A 221 -6.52 0.91 -7.27
N ALA A 222 -7.79 0.57 -7.55
CA ALA A 222 -8.17 -0.56 -8.40
C ALA A 222 -8.21 -0.22 -9.90
N GLY A 223 -8.01 1.06 -10.26
CA GLY A 223 -8.07 1.56 -11.62
C GLY A 223 -6.72 1.54 -12.37
N THR A 224 -6.61 2.45 -13.33
CA THR A 224 -5.46 2.58 -14.24
C THR A 224 -4.18 3.02 -13.54
N ILE A 225 -4.26 3.55 -12.31
CA ILE A 225 -3.10 3.91 -11.50
C ILE A 225 -2.14 2.72 -11.26
N GLY A 226 -2.64 1.50 -11.35
CA GLY A 226 -1.82 0.30 -11.20
C GLY A 226 -0.69 0.13 -12.23
N ALA A 227 -0.69 0.93 -13.31
CA ALA A 227 0.41 0.95 -14.26
C ALA A 227 1.57 1.89 -13.82
N ILE A 228 1.31 2.80 -12.88
CA ILE A 228 2.26 3.86 -12.49
C ILE A 228 3.51 3.33 -11.77
N PRO A 229 3.43 2.34 -10.85
CA PRO A 229 4.62 1.81 -10.19
C PRO A 229 5.69 1.30 -11.15
N ALA A 230 5.28 0.57 -12.19
CA ALA A 230 6.21 0.06 -13.21
C ALA A 230 6.85 1.21 -14.01
N LYS A 231 6.08 2.24 -14.35
CA LYS A 231 6.56 3.43 -15.05
C LYS A 231 7.59 4.21 -14.23
N LEU A 232 7.31 4.44 -12.94
CA LEU A 232 8.25 5.06 -12.01
C LEU A 232 9.54 4.24 -11.89
N ALA A 233 9.44 2.91 -11.75
CA ALA A 233 10.59 2.02 -11.69
C ALA A 233 11.43 2.04 -12.98
N ALA A 234 10.79 2.21 -14.14
CA ALA A 234 11.45 2.41 -15.42
C ALA A 234 12.07 3.81 -15.59
N GLY A 235 11.82 4.74 -14.65
CA GLY A 235 12.35 6.10 -14.68
C GLY A 235 11.52 7.09 -15.50
N GLU A 236 10.29 6.74 -15.89
CA GLU A 236 9.40 7.68 -16.56
C GLU A 236 9.05 8.88 -15.66
N GLY A 237 8.82 10.02 -16.28
CA GLY A 237 8.46 11.27 -15.58
C GLY A 237 9.65 12.07 -15.03
N ARG A 238 10.88 11.62 -15.25
CA ARG A 238 12.07 12.46 -15.06
C ARG A 238 12.11 13.49 -16.19
N GLU A 239 12.15 14.77 -15.84
CA GLU A 239 12.38 15.82 -16.84
C GLU A 239 13.78 15.60 -17.43
N GLU A 240 13.87 15.33 -18.74
CA GLU A 240 15.15 15.40 -19.43
C GLU A 240 15.59 16.86 -19.43
N ASN A 241 16.72 17.14 -18.79
CA ASN A 241 17.37 18.45 -18.85
C ASN A 241 17.85 18.71 -20.30
N GLN A 242 16.94 19.11 -21.20
CA GLN A 242 17.29 19.57 -22.54
C GLN A 242 18.01 20.92 -22.55
N GLU A 243 18.09 21.64 -21.42
CA GLU A 243 18.78 22.95 -21.37
C GLU A 243 20.30 22.86 -21.18
N ALA A 244 20.86 21.77 -20.67
CA ALA A 244 22.31 21.67 -20.46
C ALA A 244 23.11 21.37 -21.75
N SER A 245 22.49 20.86 -22.80
CA SER A 245 23.16 20.50 -24.05
C SER A 245 23.28 21.66 -25.04
N ASN A 246 22.45 22.70 -24.90
CA ASN A 246 22.47 23.86 -25.84
C ASN A 246 23.45 24.97 -25.46
N ILE A 247 24.06 24.94 -24.28
CA ILE A 247 25.04 25.95 -23.84
C ILE A 247 26.50 25.51 -24.15
N ALA A 248 26.76 24.23 -24.28
CA ALA A 248 28.10 23.73 -24.61
C ALA A 248 28.47 23.76 -26.09
N GLY A 249 27.52 24.06 -26.99
CA GLY A 249 27.73 24.06 -28.44
C GLY A 249 27.96 25.42 -29.11
N LYS A 250 28.08 26.54 -28.37
CA LYS A 250 28.29 27.89 -28.92
C LYS A 250 29.50 28.60 -28.38
N GLY A 251 30.58 27.93 -28.18
CA GLY A 251 31.83 28.53 -27.73
C GLY A 251 33.06 28.00 -28.42
N ASP A 252 33.08 27.97 -29.76
CA ASP A 252 34.32 27.88 -30.53
C ASP A 252 34.00 28.19 -32.02
N ALA A 253 33.84 29.46 -32.34
CA ALA A 253 34.06 30.00 -33.70
C ALA A 253 34.12 31.53 -33.64
N ALA A 254 35.26 32.08 -33.29
CA ALA A 254 35.76 33.37 -33.74
C ALA A 254 37.24 33.46 -33.50
#